data_eefaa888c677f5c9c8dffc52da763b4f
#
_entry.id   eefaa888c677f5c9c8dffc52da763b4f
#
_cell.length_a   1.000
_cell.length_b   1.000
_cell.length_c   1.000
_cell.angle_alpha   90.00
_cell.angle_beta   90.00
_cell.angle_gamma   90.00
#
_symmetry.space_group_name_H-M   'P 1'
#
loop_
_entity.id
_entity.type
_entity.pdbx_description
1 polymer ?
#
loop_
_entity_poly.entity_id
_entity_poly.type
_entity_poly.pdbx_seq_one_letter_code
_entity_poly.pdbx_strand_id
1 'polypeptide(L)'
;MKNKKSTKRIKNIFTFTVMICSLCLFCGFLVTEKASAKKTTVKKVSSALKNGTFTVSGKGKMPESAMPKAAQKKKIKKIVIKNGVTELPEDAFRDCSKATVITIAPTVNRIGAMAFYKTGVEKITIPKKARNLGYGMLQNCKNLKKLTIPGNFWAREPKKAANKKNLIGSLILGKEKCRDNNF
;
A
#
# COMPACT_ATOMS: atom_id res chain seq x y z
N MET A 1 47.72 -26.64 10.12
CA MET A 1 47.07 -27.95 9.82
C MET A 1 45.65 -27.67 9.33
N LYS A 2 45.40 -27.75 8.02
CA LYS A 2 44.12 -27.41 7.38
C LYS A 2 43.18 -28.60 7.33
N ASN A 3 41.95 -28.37 7.71
CA ASN A 3 40.91 -29.35 8.00
C ASN A 3 40.41 -30.08 6.71
N LYS A 4 40.85 -31.31 6.48
CA LYS A 4 40.53 -32.17 5.32
C LYS A 4 39.20 -32.94 5.46
N LYS A 5 38.29 -32.57 6.37
CA LYS A 5 37.07 -33.37 6.65
C LYS A 5 35.80 -32.89 5.93
N SER A 6 35.82 -31.77 5.21
CA SER A 6 34.59 -31.24 4.60
C SER A 6 34.28 -31.77 3.18
N THR A 7 35.29 -32.28 2.46
CA THR A 7 35.14 -32.65 1.05
C THR A 7 34.59 -34.09 0.83
N LYS A 8 34.60 -34.91 1.87
CA LYS A 8 34.16 -36.35 1.72
C LYS A 8 32.65 -36.55 1.85
N ARG A 9 31.89 -35.56 2.45
CA ARG A 9 30.44 -35.66 2.60
C ARG A 9 29.65 -35.26 1.35
N ILE A 10 30.23 -34.49 0.45
CA ILE A 10 29.54 -33.99 -0.75
C ILE A 10 29.55 -35.05 -1.87
N LYS A 11 30.58 -35.92 -1.92
CA LYS A 11 30.67 -36.99 -2.96
C LYS A 11 29.67 -38.12 -2.78
N ASN A 12 29.24 -38.40 -1.54
CA ASN A 12 28.29 -39.52 -1.28
C ASN A 12 26.82 -39.14 -1.58
N ILE A 13 26.48 -37.86 -1.69
CA ILE A 13 25.11 -37.44 -2.03
C ILE A 13 24.87 -37.53 -3.54
N PHE A 14 25.92 -37.33 -4.35
CA PHE A 14 25.82 -37.41 -5.81
C PHE A 14 25.71 -38.82 -6.38
N THR A 15 26.29 -39.81 -5.70
CA THR A 15 26.22 -41.23 -6.14
C THR A 15 24.90 -41.91 -5.76
N PHE A 16 24.20 -41.44 -4.71
CA PHE A 16 22.90 -42.02 -4.33
C PHE A 16 21.75 -41.55 -5.24
N THR A 17 21.86 -40.34 -5.85
CA THR A 17 20.82 -39.80 -6.73
C THR A 17 20.84 -40.40 -8.14
N VAL A 18 22.00 -40.91 -8.59
CA VAL A 18 22.12 -41.53 -9.94
C VAL A 18 21.65 -42.98 -9.93
N MET A 19 21.72 -43.69 -8.78
CA MET A 19 21.34 -45.09 -8.72
C MET A 19 19.82 -45.32 -8.63
N ILE A 20 19.03 -44.35 -8.23
CA ILE A 20 17.56 -44.46 -8.18
C ILE A 20 16.91 -44.22 -9.55
N CYS A 21 17.62 -43.56 -10.50
CA CYS A 21 17.09 -43.28 -11.83
C CYS A 21 17.09 -44.44 -12.80
N SER A 22 17.85 -45.54 -12.50
CA SER A 22 17.97 -46.70 -13.39
C SER A 22 16.88 -47.77 -13.20
N LEU A 23 16.07 -47.70 -12.15
CA LEU A 23 14.98 -48.69 -11.89
C LEU A 23 13.59 -48.22 -12.25
N CYS A 24 13.41 -46.98 -12.72
CA CYS A 24 12.08 -46.39 -13.01
C CYS A 24 11.68 -46.42 -14.49
N LEU A 25 12.33 -47.23 -15.33
CA LEU A 25 12.00 -47.31 -16.77
C LEU A 25 10.83 -48.23 -17.12
N PHE A 26 10.13 -48.82 -16.12
CA PHE A 26 9.06 -49.79 -16.42
C PHE A 26 7.70 -49.51 -15.73
N CYS A 27 7.50 -48.39 -15.12
CA CYS A 27 6.18 -48.03 -14.62
C CYS A 27 5.86 -46.63 -15.07
N GLY A 28 4.88 -46.47 -15.98
CA GLY A 28 4.38 -45.19 -16.51
C GLY A 28 3.77 -44.35 -15.41
N PHE A 29 4.60 -43.84 -14.50
CA PHE A 29 4.19 -42.90 -13.47
C PHE A 29 4.58 -41.51 -13.92
N LEU A 30 3.58 -40.73 -14.30
CA LEU A 30 3.67 -39.32 -14.50
C LEU A 30 4.31 -38.65 -13.25
N VAL A 31 5.60 -38.35 -13.37
CA VAL A 31 6.24 -37.44 -12.42
C VAL A 31 5.64 -36.04 -12.66
N THR A 32 4.61 -35.70 -11.91
CA THR A 32 4.20 -34.33 -11.79
C THR A 32 5.37 -33.57 -11.19
N GLU A 33 6.06 -32.77 -12.01
CA GLU A 33 7.00 -31.77 -11.52
C GLU A 33 6.27 -30.95 -10.46
N LYS A 34 6.66 -31.14 -9.20
CA LYS A 34 6.32 -30.19 -8.15
C LYS A 34 6.94 -28.87 -8.56
N ALA A 35 6.13 -28.02 -9.19
CA ALA A 35 6.47 -26.63 -9.38
C ALA A 35 6.99 -26.09 -8.05
N SER A 36 8.28 -25.79 -8.01
CA SER A 36 8.93 -25.17 -6.87
C SER A 36 8.19 -23.86 -6.62
N ALA A 37 7.30 -23.86 -5.65
CA ALA A 37 6.59 -22.66 -5.24
C ALA A 37 7.66 -21.65 -4.82
N LYS A 38 7.99 -20.74 -5.72
CA LYS A 38 8.87 -19.60 -5.47
C LYS A 38 8.32 -18.90 -4.24
N LYS A 39 8.97 -19.11 -3.09
CA LYS A 39 8.61 -18.49 -1.81
C LYS A 39 8.61 -16.99 -2.04
N THR A 40 7.43 -16.44 -2.36
CA THR A 40 7.27 -15.01 -2.58
C THR A 40 7.46 -14.33 -1.25
N THR A 41 8.67 -13.88 -1.00
CA THR A 41 8.98 -13.09 0.20
C THR A 41 8.13 -11.83 0.15
N VAL A 42 7.09 -11.77 0.97
CA VAL A 42 6.19 -10.61 1.05
C VAL A 42 7.00 -9.41 1.51
N LYS A 43 7.37 -8.55 0.58
CA LYS A 43 8.15 -7.35 0.88
C LYS A 43 7.33 -6.43 1.79
N LYS A 44 7.79 -6.22 3.02
CA LYS A 44 7.22 -5.25 3.98
C LYS A 44 7.11 -3.87 3.32
N VAL A 45 6.07 -3.10 3.69
CA VAL A 45 5.89 -1.75 3.16
C VAL A 45 7.07 -0.87 3.54
N SER A 46 7.62 -0.20 2.55
CA SER A 46 8.74 0.75 2.66
C SER A 46 8.49 1.95 1.77
N SER A 47 9.23 3.03 1.99
CA SER A 47 9.13 4.24 1.21
C SER A 47 10.49 4.73 0.72
N ALA A 48 10.49 5.51 -0.35
CA ALA A 48 11.66 6.17 -0.89
C ALA A 48 11.28 7.54 -1.47
N LEU A 49 12.16 8.53 -1.28
CA LEU A 49 12.07 9.84 -1.92
C LEU A 49 13.16 9.95 -2.99
N LYS A 50 12.75 10.07 -4.26
CA LYS A 50 13.66 10.27 -5.39
C LYS A 50 13.10 11.37 -6.31
N ASN A 51 13.92 12.37 -6.64
CA ASN A 51 13.54 13.47 -7.55
C ASN A 51 12.19 14.14 -7.22
N GLY A 52 11.93 14.38 -5.93
CA GLY A 52 10.66 14.97 -5.48
C GLY A 52 9.46 14.02 -5.48
N THR A 53 9.64 12.76 -5.89
CA THR A 53 8.60 11.73 -5.85
C THR A 53 8.79 10.85 -4.63
N PHE A 54 7.81 10.86 -3.72
CA PHE A 54 7.76 9.96 -2.58
C PHE A 54 6.94 8.73 -2.93
N THR A 55 7.59 7.58 -2.98
CA THR A 55 6.97 6.32 -3.38
C THR A 55 6.85 5.40 -2.18
N VAL A 56 5.64 4.89 -1.93
CA VAL A 56 5.34 3.85 -0.93
C VAL A 56 5.10 2.54 -1.67
N SER A 57 5.80 1.48 -1.30
CA SER A 57 5.71 0.17 -1.96
C SER A 57 5.86 -0.97 -0.96
N GLY A 58 5.29 -2.13 -1.28
CA GLY A 58 5.29 -3.31 -0.43
C GLY A 58 3.89 -3.86 -0.27
N LYS A 59 3.68 -4.79 0.67
CA LYS A 59 2.37 -5.43 0.89
C LYS A 59 1.92 -5.24 2.34
N GLY A 60 0.68 -4.77 2.52
CA GLY A 60 0.07 -4.56 3.83
C GLY A 60 -0.06 -3.09 4.25
N LYS A 61 -0.17 -2.86 5.54
CA LYS A 61 -0.27 -1.53 6.14
C LYS A 61 1.02 -0.74 6.01
N MET A 62 0.93 0.55 5.74
CA MET A 62 2.07 1.46 5.80
C MET A 62 2.45 1.71 7.26
N PRO A 63 3.66 1.35 7.71
CA PRO A 63 4.10 1.66 9.07
C PRO A 63 4.51 3.13 9.18
N GLU A 64 4.50 3.67 10.39
CA GLU A 64 4.94 5.04 10.66
C GLU A 64 6.38 5.29 10.21
N SER A 65 7.25 4.29 10.35
CA SER A 65 8.65 4.35 9.87
C SER A 65 8.79 4.58 8.36
N ALA A 66 7.73 4.32 7.57
CA ALA A 66 7.67 4.58 6.14
C ALA A 66 7.05 5.95 5.81
N MET A 67 6.63 6.73 6.81
CA MET A 67 6.13 8.09 6.60
C MET A 67 7.27 9.06 6.25
N PRO A 68 6.98 10.15 5.51
CA PRO A 68 8.00 11.15 5.19
C PRO A 68 8.48 11.87 6.46
N LYS A 69 9.78 11.93 6.64
CA LYS A 69 10.40 12.71 7.72
C LYS A 69 10.19 14.21 7.50
N ALA A 70 10.22 15.00 8.57
CA ALA A 70 9.99 16.45 8.51
C ALA A 70 10.82 17.17 7.42
N ALA A 71 12.12 16.84 7.31
CA ALA A 71 13.01 17.39 6.29
C ALA A 71 12.66 17.00 4.84
N GLN A 72 11.92 15.92 4.65
CA GLN A 72 11.48 15.43 3.33
C GLN A 72 10.18 16.10 2.88
N LYS A 73 9.26 16.41 3.80
CA LYS A 73 7.91 16.91 3.49
C LYS A 73 7.92 18.10 2.53
N LYS A 74 8.82 19.07 2.73
CA LYS A 74 8.96 20.25 1.86
C LYS A 74 9.56 19.96 0.48
N LYS A 75 10.17 18.78 0.29
CA LYS A 75 10.80 18.36 -0.98
C LYS A 75 9.86 17.50 -1.84
N ILE A 76 8.78 16.98 -1.26
CA ILE A 76 7.84 16.10 -1.95
C ILE A 76 6.95 16.92 -2.88
N LYS A 77 7.03 16.64 -4.18
CA LYS A 77 6.17 17.20 -5.22
C LYS A 77 5.09 16.21 -5.67
N LYS A 78 5.39 14.91 -5.58
CA LYS A 78 4.49 13.83 -5.98
C LYS A 78 4.50 12.71 -4.94
N ILE A 79 3.32 12.17 -4.63
CA ILE A 79 3.14 11.00 -3.77
C ILE A 79 2.57 9.86 -4.61
N VAL A 80 3.22 8.71 -4.56
CA VAL A 80 2.80 7.50 -5.28
C VAL A 80 2.69 6.34 -4.31
N ILE A 81 1.47 5.86 -4.09
CA ILE A 81 1.19 4.68 -3.31
C ILE A 81 0.96 3.53 -4.28
N LYS A 82 1.87 2.53 -4.27
CA LYS A 82 1.86 1.39 -5.20
C LYS A 82 0.92 0.29 -4.75
N ASN A 83 0.56 -0.57 -5.70
CA ASN A 83 -0.22 -1.78 -5.42
C ASN A 83 0.46 -2.65 -4.35
N GLY A 84 -0.38 -3.26 -3.51
CA GLY A 84 0.05 -4.04 -2.36
C GLY A 84 -0.12 -3.30 -1.04
N VAL A 85 0.02 -1.97 -1.01
CA VAL A 85 -0.30 -1.16 0.16
C VAL A 85 -1.81 -1.17 0.38
N THR A 86 -2.24 -1.48 1.62
CA THR A 86 -3.66 -1.62 1.97
C THR A 86 -4.18 -0.50 2.85
N GLU A 87 -3.33 0.04 3.72
CA GLU A 87 -3.74 1.08 4.67
C GLU A 87 -2.70 2.18 4.75
N LEU A 88 -3.18 3.42 4.86
CA LEU A 88 -2.40 4.60 5.18
C LEU A 88 -2.69 5.00 6.63
N PRO A 89 -1.65 5.23 7.46
CA PRO A 89 -1.84 5.64 8.85
C PRO A 89 -2.39 7.08 8.94
N GLU A 90 -2.72 7.48 10.13
CA GLU A 90 -3.01 8.86 10.46
C GLU A 90 -1.80 9.75 10.16
N ASP A 91 -2.04 11.00 9.76
CA ASP A 91 -1.02 11.99 9.43
C ASP A 91 0.02 11.54 8.37
N ALA A 92 -0.25 10.47 7.60
CA ALA A 92 0.71 9.82 6.71
C ALA A 92 1.53 10.79 5.84
N PHE A 93 0.88 11.81 5.28
CA PHE A 93 1.52 12.82 4.42
C PHE A 93 1.18 14.24 4.85
N ARG A 94 0.86 14.42 6.12
CA ARG A 94 0.58 15.72 6.71
C ARG A 94 1.70 16.72 6.42
N ASP A 95 1.32 17.95 6.06
CA ASP A 95 2.20 19.08 5.75
C ASP A 95 3.12 18.89 4.52
N CYS A 96 2.80 17.95 3.63
CA CYS A 96 3.47 17.84 2.34
C CYS A 96 2.94 18.91 1.36
N SER A 97 3.13 20.20 1.70
CA SER A 97 2.50 21.34 1.04
C SER A 97 2.85 21.51 -0.45
N LYS A 98 3.98 20.98 -0.89
CA LYS A 98 4.40 21.01 -2.31
C LYS A 98 3.91 19.79 -3.12
N ALA A 99 3.27 18.81 -2.47
CA ALA A 99 2.74 17.63 -3.14
C ALA A 99 1.45 17.94 -3.89
N THR A 100 1.56 18.26 -5.19
CA THR A 100 0.41 18.60 -6.04
C THR A 100 -0.25 17.38 -6.67
N VAL A 101 0.49 16.27 -6.80
CA VAL A 101 0.02 15.03 -7.42
C VAL A 101 0.06 13.90 -6.40
N ILE A 102 -1.10 13.27 -6.16
CA ILE A 102 -1.23 12.11 -5.29
C ILE A 102 -1.89 10.98 -6.08
N THR A 103 -1.18 9.85 -6.19
CA THR A 103 -1.68 8.64 -6.84
C THR A 103 -1.85 7.56 -5.78
N ILE A 104 -3.07 7.05 -5.62
CA ILE A 104 -3.42 6.03 -4.63
C ILE A 104 -3.79 4.74 -5.36
N ALA A 105 -3.09 3.64 -5.05
CA ALA A 105 -3.35 2.36 -5.67
C ALA A 105 -4.74 1.80 -5.32
N PRO A 106 -5.36 1.00 -6.22
CA PRO A 106 -6.68 0.39 -5.98
C PRO A 106 -6.71 -0.61 -4.81
N THR A 107 -5.56 -1.04 -4.31
CA THR A 107 -5.46 -1.96 -3.16
C THR A 107 -5.69 -1.28 -1.81
N VAL A 108 -5.61 0.06 -1.75
CA VAL A 108 -5.83 0.81 -0.51
C VAL A 108 -7.30 0.76 -0.12
N ASN A 109 -7.57 0.26 1.10
CA ASN A 109 -8.91 0.12 1.66
C ASN A 109 -9.17 1.04 2.86
N ARG A 110 -8.11 1.57 3.48
CA ARG A 110 -8.19 2.52 4.61
C ARG A 110 -7.23 3.69 4.40
N ILE A 111 -7.74 4.89 4.64
CA ILE A 111 -6.98 6.14 4.68
C ILE A 111 -7.21 6.75 6.06
N GLY A 112 -6.13 6.92 6.83
CA GLY A 112 -6.19 7.44 8.19
C GLY A 112 -6.65 8.90 8.28
N ALA A 113 -6.95 9.35 9.50
CA ALA A 113 -7.29 10.73 9.77
C ALA A 113 -6.15 11.66 9.35
N MET A 114 -6.47 12.83 8.85
CA MET A 114 -5.50 13.86 8.43
C MET A 114 -4.38 13.37 7.51
N ALA A 115 -4.55 12.22 6.84
CA ALA A 115 -3.50 11.57 6.04
C ALA A 115 -2.88 12.48 4.97
N PHE A 116 -3.65 13.41 4.41
CA PHE A 116 -3.20 14.39 3.44
C PHE A 116 -3.45 15.85 3.90
N TYR A 117 -3.50 16.06 5.22
CA TYR A 117 -3.71 17.39 5.80
C TYR A 117 -2.66 18.40 5.30
N LYS A 118 -3.08 19.60 4.90
CA LYS A 118 -2.21 20.67 4.37
C LYS A 118 -1.30 20.23 3.22
N THR A 119 -1.75 19.29 2.37
CA THR A 119 -1.04 19.01 1.11
C THR A 119 -1.40 20.01 0.02
N GLY A 120 -0.51 20.13 -0.97
CA GLY A 120 -0.73 20.98 -2.14
C GLY A 120 -1.59 20.34 -3.23
N VAL A 121 -2.26 19.21 -2.95
CA VAL A 121 -2.98 18.42 -3.94
C VAL A 121 -4.07 19.20 -4.67
N GLU A 122 -4.07 19.11 -6.01
CA GLU A 122 -5.09 19.76 -6.85
C GLU A 122 -6.21 18.79 -7.24
N LYS A 123 -5.87 17.53 -7.47
CA LYS A 123 -6.83 16.51 -7.89
C LYS A 123 -6.51 15.19 -7.17
N ILE A 124 -7.53 14.56 -6.59
CA ILE A 124 -7.36 13.28 -5.92
C ILE A 124 -8.54 12.37 -6.26
N THR A 125 -8.22 11.10 -6.50
CA THR A 125 -9.20 10.04 -6.74
C THR A 125 -9.11 9.03 -5.62
N ILE A 126 -10.20 8.79 -4.93
CA ILE A 126 -10.31 7.79 -3.88
C ILE A 126 -10.51 6.41 -4.53
N PRO A 127 -9.73 5.39 -4.16
CA PRO A 127 -9.89 4.05 -4.71
C PRO A 127 -11.24 3.42 -4.38
N LYS A 128 -11.79 2.59 -5.29
CA LYS A 128 -13.06 1.89 -5.08
C LYS A 128 -13.10 1.00 -3.84
N LYS A 129 -11.94 0.51 -3.39
CA LYS A 129 -11.81 -0.32 -2.19
C LYS A 129 -11.69 0.49 -0.90
N ALA A 130 -11.33 1.77 -0.95
CA ALA A 130 -11.18 2.61 0.23
C ALA A 130 -12.55 2.92 0.83
N ARG A 131 -12.88 2.22 1.92
CA ARG A 131 -14.15 2.34 2.63
C ARG A 131 -14.01 3.08 3.95
N ASN A 132 -12.86 2.98 4.58
CA ASN A 132 -12.54 3.65 5.83
C ASN A 132 -11.75 4.92 5.52
N LEU A 133 -12.44 6.04 5.44
CA LEU A 133 -11.87 7.36 5.21
C LEU A 133 -11.83 8.12 6.53
N GLY A 134 -10.62 8.46 6.95
CA GLY A 134 -10.41 9.17 8.21
C GLY A 134 -10.88 10.62 8.14
N TYR A 135 -11.28 11.12 9.30
CA TYR A 135 -11.66 12.49 9.51
C TYR A 135 -10.58 13.48 9.06
N GLY A 136 -10.98 14.57 8.43
CA GLY A 136 -10.07 15.64 8.02
C GLY A 136 -8.95 15.24 7.06
N MET A 137 -9.06 14.07 6.37
CA MET A 137 -7.96 13.55 5.56
C MET A 137 -7.47 14.52 4.47
N LEU A 138 -8.32 15.42 4.00
CA LEU A 138 -8.02 16.48 3.02
C LEU A 138 -8.19 17.89 3.60
N GLN A 139 -8.23 18.02 4.92
CA GLN A 139 -8.39 19.31 5.57
C GLN A 139 -7.22 20.26 5.25
N ASN A 140 -7.52 21.52 5.00
CA ASN A 140 -6.55 22.54 4.64
C ASN A 140 -5.77 22.28 3.33
N CYS A 141 -6.28 21.44 2.43
CA CYS A 141 -5.77 21.31 1.06
C CYS A 141 -6.28 22.48 0.20
N LYS A 142 -5.66 23.66 0.35
CA LYS A 142 -6.14 24.92 -0.26
C LYS A 142 -6.22 24.89 -1.79
N ASN A 143 -5.42 24.03 -2.43
CA ASN A 143 -5.34 23.92 -3.89
C ASN A 143 -6.27 22.84 -4.48
N LEU A 144 -7.07 22.16 -3.65
CA LEU A 144 -7.92 21.06 -4.10
C LEU A 144 -9.07 21.55 -4.98
N LYS A 145 -9.00 21.24 -6.28
CA LYS A 145 -9.99 21.57 -7.30
C LYS A 145 -10.93 20.40 -7.61
N LYS A 146 -10.45 19.16 -7.51
CA LYS A 146 -11.24 17.99 -7.86
C LYS A 146 -11.03 16.82 -6.90
N LEU A 147 -12.13 16.39 -6.28
CA LEU A 147 -12.21 15.15 -5.48
C LEU A 147 -13.12 14.17 -6.20
N THR A 148 -12.58 13.02 -6.60
CA THR A 148 -13.35 11.94 -7.21
C THR A 148 -13.55 10.82 -6.20
N ILE A 149 -14.80 10.56 -5.82
CA ILE A 149 -15.22 9.45 -4.96
C ILE A 149 -16.01 8.48 -5.82
N PRO A 150 -15.68 7.18 -5.84
CA PRO A 150 -16.40 6.19 -6.64
C PRO A 150 -17.89 6.14 -6.29
N GLY A 151 -18.76 6.07 -7.30
CA GLY A 151 -20.21 6.09 -7.11
C GLY A 151 -20.75 4.95 -6.23
N ASN A 152 -20.12 3.77 -6.28
CA ASN A 152 -20.47 2.63 -5.44
C ASN A 152 -20.09 2.80 -3.95
N PHE A 153 -19.31 3.81 -3.59
CA PHE A 153 -19.04 4.15 -2.19
C PHE A 153 -20.35 4.47 -1.44
N TRP A 154 -21.23 5.23 -2.08
CA TRP A 154 -22.52 5.66 -1.52
C TRP A 154 -23.57 4.53 -1.50
N ALA A 155 -23.57 3.67 -2.51
CA ALA A 155 -24.55 2.60 -2.63
C ALA A 155 -24.42 1.51 -1.54
N ARG A 156 -23.26 1.35 -0.95
CA ARG A 156 -23.00 0.31 0.07
C ARG A 156 -23.18 0.79 1.51
N GLU A 157 -23.33 2.08 1.72
CA GLU A 157 -23.60 2.67 3.01
C GLU A 157 -24.82 3.60 2.94
N PRO A 158 -26.03 3.06 2.75
CA PRO A 158 -27.22 3.88 2.52
C PRO A 158 -27.50 4.87 3.65
N LYS A 159 -27.16 4.54 4.90
CA LYS A 159 -27.26 5.45 6.03
C LYS A 159 -26.29 6.63 5.95
N LYS A 160 -25.13 6.46 5.29
CA LYS A 160 -24.15 7.53 5.04
C LYS A 160 -24.39 8.24 3.72
N ALA A 161 -25.07 7.61 2.76
CA ALA A 161 -25.46 8.24 1.49
C ALA A 161 -26.42 9.42 1.70
N ALA A 162 -27.31 9.31 2.65
CA ALA A 162 -28.17 10.43 3.08
C ALA A 162 -27.37 11.64 3.58
N ASN A 163 -26.12 11.45 3.97
CA ASN A 163 -25.21 12.46 4.51
C ASN A 163 -23.97 12.69 3.64
N LYS A 164 -24.10 12.57 2.30
CA LYS A 164 -22.97 12.81 1.36
C LYS A 164 -22.30 14.17 1.60
N LYS A 165 -23.10 15.21 1.83
CA LYS A 165 -22.60 16.58 2.14
C LYS A 165 -21.80 16.59 3.43
N ASN A 166 -22.28 15.89 4.46
CA ASN A 166 -21.64 15.79 5.76
C ASN A 166 -20.32 15.01 5.70
N LEU A 167 -20.25 13.92 4.91
CA LEU A 167 -19.00 13.18 4.74
C LEU A 167 -17.96 14.02 4.00
N ILE A 168 -18.34 14.72 2.94
CA ILE A 168 -17.43 15.65 2.23
C ILE A 168 -16.97 16.74 3.18
N GLY A 169 -17.86 17.31 3.98
CA GLY A 169 -17.54 18.27 5.02
C GLY A 169 -16.55 17.72 6.04
N SER A 170 -16.77 16.51 6.54
CA SER A 170 -15.86 15.83 7.47
C SER A 170 -14.47 15.57 6.86
N LEU A 171 -14.41 15.15 5.60
CA LEU A 171 -13.14 14.85 4.92
C LEU A 171 -12.31 16.09 4.61
N ILE A 172 -12.97 17.20 4.25
CA ILE A 172 -12.31 18.43 3.77
C ILE A 172 -12.24 19.48 4.87
N LEU A 173 -13.34 19.73 5.58
CA LEU A 173 -13.44 20.81 6.57
C LEU A 173 -13.00 20.37 7.97
N GLY A 174 -12.92 19.07 8.20
CA GLY A 174 -12.51 18.54 9.49
C GLY A 174 -13.51 18.86 10.62
N LYS A 175 -14.80 18.96 10.32
CA LYS A 175 -15.84 19.17 11.32
C LYS A 175 -16.36 17.82 11.80
N GLU A 176 -16.19 17.52 13.07
CA GLU A 176 -16.76 16.31 13.69
C GLU A 176 -18.29 16.31 13.71
N LYS A 177 -18.90 17.48 13.79
CA LYS A 177 -20.34 17.69 13.82
C LYS A 177 -20.86 18.21 12.49
N CYS A 178 -20.96 17.38 11.49
CA CYS A 178 -22.01 17.54 10.50
C CYS A 178 -23.19 16.64 10.84
N ARG A 179 -23.57 16.57 12.12
CA ARG A 179 -24.75 15.81 12.57
C ARG A 179 -26.06 16.60 12.43
N ASP A 180 -25.98 17.91 12.30
CA ASP A 180 -27.14 18.76 12.29
C ASP A 180 -27.38 19.32 10.89
N ASN A 181 -28.59 19.03 10.40
CA ASN A 181 -29.11 19.28 9.05
C ASN A 181 -29.30 20.78 8.72
N ASN A 182 -28.26 21.61 8.86
CA ASN A 182 -28.38 23.02 8.48
C ASN A 182 -27.15 23.46 7.66
N PHE A 183 -27.27 23.25 6.34
CA PHE A 183 -26.64 24.05 5.31
C PHE A 183 -27.56 24.12 4.10
#